data_64659642e6cf3b8839de615f1adea42b
#
_entry.id   64659642e6cf3b8839de615f1adea42b
#
_cell.length_a   1.000
_cell.length_b   1.000
_cell.length_c   1.000
_cell.angle_alpha   90.00
_cell.angle_beta   90.00
_cell.angle_gamma   90.00
#
_symmetry.space_group_name_H-M   'P 1'
#
loop_
_entity.id
_entity.type
_entity.pdbx_description
1 polymer ?
#
loop_
_entity_poly.entity_id
_entity_poly.type
_entity_poly.pdbx_seq_one_letter_code
_entity_poly.pdbx_strand_id
1 'polypeptide(L)'
;LTPPAIIGVFHSSSKSDPNGRFKDLTPQKPFLTNVKPQVETTLKIDELHGDDYQRLIAEEIVPSILDYLNFKPSFENIAMVGSSMGGLATLNALALRKDFFGTALAFSPHWVIGGKALVEHMLNELPKPGSHRVWMSRGDRKLDATYKDDQEHADRLMRDFGWRHDYRSTIFHKAGHNERAWAKQISDALRFWLLD
;
A
#
# COMPACT_ATOMS: atom_id res chain seq x y z
N LEU A 1 -2.52 16.26 20.37
CA LEU A 1 -2.69 15.02 19.60
C LEU A 1 -2.10 13.86 20.38
N THR A 2 -2.87 12.81 20.58
CA THR A 2 -2.36 11.55 21.09
C THR A 2 -1.49 10.91 20.00
N PRO A 3 -0.26 10.49 20.27
CA PRO A 3 0.57 9.84 19.25
C PRO A 3 -0.08 8.52 18.82
N PRO A 4 0.02 8.14 17.53
CA PRO A 4 -0.53 6.89 17.06
C PRO A 4 0.20 5.69 17.66
N ALA A 5 -0.54 4.62 17.95
CA ALA A 5 0.07 3.32 18.21
C ALA A 5 0.58 2.73 16.89
N ILE A 6 1.72 2.07 16.92
CA ILE A 6 2.33 1.44 15.72
C ILE A 6 2.39 -0.07 15.95
N ILE A 7 1.79 -0.82 15.03
CA ILE A 7 1.87 -2.29 14.99
C ILE A 7 2.74 -2.66 13.80
N GLY A 8 3.89 -3.26 14.05
CA GLY A 8 4.78 -3.78 13.02
C GLY A 8 4.39 -5.20 12.62
N VAL A 9 3.97 -5.40 11.38
CA VAL A 9 3.66 -6.72 10.83
C VAL A 9 4.69 -7.07 9.76
N PHE A 10 5.33 -8.24 9.91
CA PHE A 10 6.39 -8.70 9.02
C PHE A 10 5.85 -9.77 8.07
N HIS A 11 6.42 -9.80 6.86
CA HIS A 11 6.17 -10.87 5.88
C HIS A 11 6.84 -12.19 6.29
N SER A 12 6.43 -13.29 5.64
CA SER A 12 6.83 -14.66 6.01
C SER A 12 8.19 -15.11 5.48
N SER A 13 8.99 -14.24 4.86
CA SER A 13 10.32 -14.62 4.33
C SER A 13 11.20 -15.27 5.39
N SER A 14 11.79 -16.39 5.03
CA SER A 14 12.72 -17.16 5.86
C SER A 14 13.89 -17.67 5.03
N LYS A 15 14.85 -18.36 5.68
CA LYS A 15 15.94 -19.02 4.95
C LYS A 15 15.45 -20.15 4.03
N SER A 16 14.36 -20.82 4.41
CA SER A 16 13.73 -21.89 3.62
C SER A 16 12.77 -21.38 2.54
N ASP A 17 12.19 -20.19 2.71
CA ASP A 17 11.38 -19.50 1.71
C ASP A 17 11.78 -18.03 1.60
N PRO A 18 12.78 -17.68 0.79
CA PRO A 18 13.23 -16.30 0.62
C PRO A 18 12.22 -15.44 -0.13
N ASN A 19 11.22 -16.06 -0.78
CA ASN A 19 10.19 -15.37 -1.57
C ASN A 19 8.96 -14.95 -0.75
N GLY A 20 8.89 -15.27 0.54
CA GLY A 20 7.74 -14.94 1.39
C GLY A 20 7.32 -13.48 1.29
N ARG A 21 8.28 -12.54 1.28
CA ARG A 21 7.97 -11.11 1.09
C ARG A 21 7.21 -10.83 -0.21
N PHE A 22 7.62 -11.46 -1.31
CA PHE A 22 6.95 -11.26 -2.60
C PHE A 22 5.56 -11.90 -2.58
N LYS A 23 5.44 -13.11 -2.05
CA LYS A 23 4.17 -13.85 -1.95
C LYS A 23 3.15 -13.08 -1.11
N ASP A 24 3.52 -12.63 0.09
CA ASP A 24 2.63 -11.98 1.04
C ASP A 24 2.22 -10.55 0.62
N LEU A 25 3.10 -9.81 -0.07
CA LEU A 25 2.87 -8.40 -0.38
C LEU A 25 2.36 -8.14 -1.80
N THR A 26 2.26 -9.17 -2.65
CA THR A 26 1.73 -9.04 -4.00
C THR A 26 0.22 -9.32 -4.00
N PRO A 27 -0.64 -8.37 -4.41
CA PRO A 27 -2.05 -8.64 -4.63
C PRO A 27 -2.24 -9.78 -5.62
N GLN A 28 -3.04 -10.80 -5.28
CA GLN A 28 -3.24 -11.96 -6.15
C GLN A 28 -4.28 -11.70 -7.23
N LYS A 29 -5.40 -11.10 -6.87
CA LYS A 29 -6.58 -10.89 -7.74
C LYS A 29 -6.24 -10.23 -9.08
N PRO A 30 -5.41 -9.17 -9.16
CA PRO A 30 -5.06 -8.56 -10.44
C PRO A 30 -4.46 -9.57 -11.44
N PHE A 31 -3.55 -10.41 -10.97
CA PHE A 31 -2.83 -11.38 -11.82
C PHE A 31 -3.68 -12.62 -12.18
N LEU A 32 -4.72 -12.92 -11.42
CA LEU A 32 -5.70 -13.94 -11.78
C LEU A 32 -6.69 -13.46 -12.86
N THR A 33 -6.81 -12.15 -13.06
CA THR A 33 -7.77 -11.58 -14.02
C THR A 33 -7.11 -11.19 -15.33
N ASN A 34 -6.48 -10.02 -15.40
CA ASN A 34 -6.01 -9.45 -16.67
C ASN A 34 -4.63 -8.81 -16.61
N VAL A 35 -4.01 -8.72 -15.43
CA VAL A 35 -2.68 -8.15 -15.28
C VAL A 35 -1.63 -9.22 -15.59
N LYS A 36 -0.69 -8.89 -16.48
CA LYS A 36 0.47 -9.75 -16.77
C LYS A 36 1.67 -9.24 -16.00
N PRO A 37 2.45 -10.11 -15.32
CA PRO A 37 3.71 -9.71 -14.71
C PRO A 37 4.64 -9.08 -15.76
N GLN A 38 5.24 -7.94 -15.43
CA GLN A 38 6.20 -7.22 -16.27
C GLN A 38 7.65 -7.41 -15.80
N VAL A 39 7.84 -8.14 -14.71
CA VAL A 39 9.15 -8.52 -14.20
C VAL A 39 9.34 -10.03 -14.32
N GLU A 40 10.55 -10.46 -14.61
CA GLU A 40 10.87 -11.88 -14.57
C GLU A 40 10.72 -12.40 -13.14
N THR A 41 9.89 -13.41 -12.97
CA THR A 41 9.68 -14.10 -11.69
C THR A 41 9.52 -15.59 -11.94
N THR A 42 10.06 -16.38 -11.03
CA THR A 42 9.84 -17.84 -10.99
C THR A 42 8.59 -18.21 -10.19
N LEU A 43 7.99 -17.25 -9.50
CA LEU A 43 6.77 -17.47 -8.69
C LEU A 43 5.55 -17.59 -9.60
N LYS A 44 4.73 -18.58 -9.30
CA LYS A 44 3.43 -18.75 -9.93
C LYS A 44 2.39 -17.86 -9.24
N ILE A 45 1.31 -17.55 -9.96
CA ILE A 45 0.23 -16.71 -9.43
C ILE A 45 -0.47 -17.39 -8.24
N ASP A 46 -0.59 -18.71 -8.25
CA ASP A 46 -1.17 -19.50 -7.16
C ASP A 46 -0.30 -19.54 -5.89
N GLU A 47 0.96 -19.11 -5.96
CA GLU A 47 1.84 -18.93 -4.82
C GLU A 47 1.75 -17.53 -4.18
N LEU A 48 0.94 -16.62 -4.74
CA LEU A 48 0.73 -15.30 -4.18
C LEU A 48 -0.33 -15.36 -3.07
N HIS A 49 -0.06 -14.74 -1.95
CA HIS A 49 -0.90 -14.75 -0.75
C HIS A 49 -1.26 -13.34 -0.27
N GLY A 50 -1.10 -12.32 -1.11
CA GLY A 50 -1.32 -10.93 -0.71
C GLY A 50 -2.71 -10.65 -0.16
N ASP A 51 -3.74 -11.32 -0.69
CA ASP A 51 -5.11 -11.15 -0.24
C ASP A 51 -5.35 -11.86 1.11
N ASP A 52 -4.77 -13.05 1.31
CA ASP A 52 -4.81 -13.79 2.59
C ASP A 52 -4.02 -13.06 3.67
N TYR A 53 -2.89 -12.45 3.30
CA TYR A 53 -2.09 -11.64 4.21
C TYR A 53 -2.86 -10.43 4.73
N GLN A 54 -3.68 -9.77 3.90
CA GLN A 54 -4.53 -8.67 4.35
C GLN A 54 -5.65 -9.15 5.29
N ARG A 55 -6.23 -10.32 5.03
CA ARG A 55 -7.20 -10.92 5.94
C ARG A 55 -6.58 -11.26 7.29
N LEU A 56 -5.43 -11.90 7.29
CA LEU A 56 -4.69 -12.23 8.52
C LEU A 56 -4.42 -10.96 9.37
N ILE A 57 -3.98 -9.87 8.74
CA ILE A 57 -3.73 -8.61 9.46
C ILE A 57 -5.02 -8.05 10.06
N ALA A 58 -6.09 -7.97 9.26
CA ALA A 58 -7.30 -7.26 9.66
C ALA A 58 -8.27 -8.10 10.51
N GLU A 59 -8.21 -9.43 10.44
CA GLU A 59 -9.14 -10.32 11.14
C GLU A 59 -8.51 -10.99 12.37
N GLU A 60 -7.19 -11.13 12.41
CA GLU A 60 -6.52 -11.85 13.48
C GLU A 60 -5.48 -11.00 14.21
N ILE A 61 -4.46 -10.49 13.51
CA ILE A 61 -3.30 -9.83 14.18
C ILE A 61 -3.73 -8.54 14.86
N VAL A 62 -4.30 -7.59 14.11
CA VAL A 62 -4.63 -6.28 14.66
C VAL A 62 -5.75 -6.36 15.69
N PRO A 63 -6.87 -7.10 15.46
CA PRO A 63 -7.90 -7.28 16.49
C PRO A 63 -7.34 -7.87 17.79
N SER A 64 -6.51 -8.91 17.74
CA SER A 64 -5.93 -9.53 18.93
C SER A 64 -5.06 -8.54 19.74
N ILE A 65 -4.31 -7.67 19.06
CA ILE A 65 -3.50 -6.63 19.71
C ILE A 65 -4.40 -5.54 20.31
N LEU A 66 -5.42 -5.10 19.58
CA LEU A 66 -6.37 -4.09 20.05
C LEU A 66 -7.14 -4.59 21.28
N ASP A 67 -7.57 -5.83 21.29
CA ASP A 67 -8.22 -6.46 22.44
C ASP A 67 -7.28 -6.55 23.65
N TYR A 68 -6.02 -6.96 23.45
CA TYR A 68 -5.01 -6.98 24.50
C TYR A 68 -4.76 -5.59 25.10
N LEU A 69 -4.77 -4.55 24.26
CA LEU A 69 -4.56 -3.17 24.69
C LEU A 69 -5.86 -2.51 25.22
N ASN A 70 -7.00 -3.20 25.16
CA ASN A 70 -8.33 -2.65 25.45
C ASN A 70 -8.58 -1.34 24.70
N PHE A 71 -8.26 -1.32 23.41
CA PHE A 71 -8.35 -0.14 22.55
C PHE A 71 -9.29 -0.42 21.37
N LYS A 72 -10.24 0.47 21.12
CA LYS A 72 -11.25 0.33 20.05
C LYS A 72 -11.27 1.56 19.16
N PRO A 73 -10.35 1.66 18.19
CA PRO A 73 -10.36 2.75 17.23
C PRO A 73 -11.53 2.59 16.26
N SER A 74 -12.06 3.71 15.75
CA SER A 74 -12.88 3.68 14.55
C SER A 74 -12.02 3.45 13.31
N PHE A 75 -12.62 3.00 12.19
CA PHE A 75 -11.85 2.67 10.98
C PHE A 75 -11.08 3.87 10.44
N GLU A 76 -11.60 5.09 10.57
CA GLU A 76 -10.93 6.31 10.13
C GLU A 76 -9.60 6.54 10.85
N ASN A 77 -9.47 5.98 12.05
CA ASN A 77 -8.27 6.06 12.88
C ASN A 77 -7.32 4.87 12.68
N ILE A 78 -7.58 4.01 11.70
CA ILE A 78 -6.70 2.90 11.35
C ILE A 78 -6.09 3.15 9.97
N ALA A 79 -4.78 3.30 9.93
CA ALA A 79 -4.03 3.45 8.68
C ALA A 79 -3.13 2.25 8.44
N MET A 80 -3.07 1.78 7.19
CA MET A 80 -2.00 0.89 6.74
C MET A 80 -0.87 1.68 6.11
N VAL A 81 0.36 1.28 6.41
CA VAL A 81 1.58 1.96 5.95
C VAL A 81 2.53 0.94 5.34
N GLY A 82 3.06 1.21 4.16
CA GLY A 82 4.04 0.34 3.55
C GLY A 82 4.81 0.99 2.39
N SER A 83 5.97 0.42 2.08
CA SER A 83 6.84 0.90 1.00
C SER A 83 7.13 -0.17 -0.03
N SER A 84 7.33 0.22 -1.29
CA SER A 84 7.64 -0.70 -2.40
C SER A 84 6.51 -1.74 -2.57
N MET A 85 6.81 -3.02 -2.46
CA MET A 85 5.82 -4.11 -2.40
C MET A 85 4.82 -3.89 -1.24
N GLY A 86 5.30 -3.39 -0.08
CA GLY A 86 4.44 -2.99 1.03
C GLY A 86 3.50 -1.83 0.68
N GLY A 87 3.89 -0.93 -0.24
CA GLY A 87 3.02 0.11 -0.78
C GLY A 87 1.87 -0.48 -1.62
N LEU A 88 2.12 -1.52 -2.41
CA LEU A 88 1.05 -2.27 -3.09
C LEU A 88 0.14 -2.97 -2.09
N ALA A 89 0.72 -3.65 -1.09
CA ALA A 89 -0.04 -4.32 -0.04
C ALA A 89 -0.93 -3.32 0.74
N THR A 90 -0.44 -2.09 0.96
CA THR A 90 -1.20 -1.01 1.62
C THR A 90 -2.43 -0.60 0.81
N LEU A 91 -2.31 -0.44 -0.49
CA LEU A 91 -3.44 -0.13 -1.36
C LEU A 91 -4.40 -1.32 -1.48
N ASN A 92 -3.87 -2.55 -1.54
CA ASN A 92 -4.67 -3.77 -1.53
C ASN A 92 -5.47 -3.94 -0.24
N ALA A 93 -4.87 -3.61 0.91
CA ALA A 93 -5.55 -3.61 2.20
C ALA A 93 -6.78 -2.69 2.19
N LEU A 94 -6.61 -1.46 1.70
CA LEU A 94 -7.71 -0.51 1.61
C LEU A 94 -8.82 -0.98 0.66
N ALA A 95 -8.46 -1.63 -0.45
CA ALA A 95 -9.42 -2.16 -1.41
C ALA A 95 -10.23 -3.34 -0.82
N LEU A 96 -9.55 -4.29 -0.16
CA LEU A 96 -10.15 -5.51 0.36
C LEU A 96 -10.86 -5.30 1.70
N ARG A 97 -10.33 -4.42 2.55
CA ARG A 97 -10.79 -4.21 3.94
C ARG A 97 -11.09 -2.74 4.21
N LYS A 98 -11.86 -2.14 3.32
CA LYS A 98 -12.39 -0.77 3.46
C LYS A 98 -13.27 -0.56 4.70
N ASP A 99 -13.78 -1.66 5.27
CA ASP A 99 -14.50 -1.67 6.53
C ASP A 99 -13.59 -1.56 7.76
N PHE A 100 -12.28 -1.82 7.57
CA PHE A 100 -11.28 -1.87 8.65
C PHE A 100 -10.24 -0.75 8.54
N PHE A 101 -9.69 -0.49 7.35
CA PHE A 101 -8.70 0.55 7.12
C PHE A 101 -9.34 1.81 6.54
N GLY A 102 -9.21 2.95 7.23
CA GLY A 102 -9.65 4.26 6.72
C GLY A 102 -8.62 4.96 5.85
N THR A 103 -7.33 4.64 6.02
CA THR A 103 -6.24 5.34 5.32
C THR A 103 -5.17 4.39 4.79
N ALA A 104 -4.73 4.63 3.56
CA ALA A 104 -3.57 4.00 2.94
C ALA A 104 -2.43 5.01 2.77
N LEU A 105 -1.25 4.72 3.36
CA LEU A 105 -0.03 5.52 3.24
C LEU A 105 1.02 4.71 2.47
N ALA A 106 1.05 4.84 1.14
CA ALA A 106 1.83 4.01 0.24
C ALA A 106 3.08 4.74 -0.27
N PHE A 107 4.25 4.30 0.18
CA PHE A 107 5.55 4.86 -0.24
C PHE A 107 6.10 4.09 -1.43
N SER A 108 6.33 4.79 -2.54
CA SER A 108 6.88 4.22 -3.78
C SER A 108 6.24 2.87 -4.14
N PRO A 109 4.89 2.79 -4.31
CA PRO A 109 4.22 1.53 -4.66
C PRO A 109 4.90 0.86 -5.84
N HIS A 110 5.15 -0.45 -5.75
CA HIS A 110 5.96 -1.19 -6.74
C HIS A 110 5.19 -1.52 -8.03
N TRP A 111 4.67 -0.48 -8.70
CA TRP A 111 3.83 -0.59 -9.89
C TRP A 111 4.44 -1.41 -11.02
N VAL A 112 5.78 -1.37 -11.15
CA VAL A 112 6.53 -2.01 -12.25
C VAL A 112 6.31 -3.53 -12.37
N ILE A 113 5.76 -4.20 -11.36
CA ILE A 113 5.45 -5.64 -11.48
C ILE A 113 4.28 -5.93 -12.43
N GLY A 114 3.41 -4.96 -12.69
CA GLY A 114 2.25 -5.11 -13.58
C GLY A 114 1.95 -3.85 -14.40
N GLY A 115 2.70 -2.76 -14.18
CA GLY A 115 2.58 -1.50 -14.92
C GLY A 115 1.19 -0.88 -14.82
N LYS A 116 0.79 -0.17 -15.85
CA LYS A 116 -0.50 0.54 -15.92
C LYS A 116 -1.72 -0.36 -15.70
N ALA A 117 -1.68 -1.60 -16.18
CA ALA A 117 -2.78 -2.54 -15.98
C ALA A 117 -2.98 -2.87 -14.48
N LEU A 118 -1.89 -2.99 -13.72
CA LEU A 118 -1.96 -3.17 -12.27
C LEU A 118 -2.50 -1.91 -11.58
N VAL A 119 -2.03 -0.73 -12.00
CA VAL A 119 -2.53 0.56 -11.49
C VAL A 119 -4.05 0.65 -11.69
N GLU A 120 -4.53 0.42 -12.91
CA GLU A 120 -5.96 0.47 -13.26
C GLU A 120 -6.78 -0.52 -12.42
N HIS A 121 -6.32 -1.77 -12.32
CA HIS A 121 -7.02 -2.78 -11.55
C HIS A 121 -7.13 -2.38 -10.08
N MET A 122 -6.02 -2.02 -9.46
CA MET A 122 -5.98 -1.72 -8.02
C MET A 122 -6.77 -0.46 -7.66
N LEU A 123 -6.68 0.60 -8.47
CA LEU A 123 -7.39 1.85 -8.17
C LEU A 123 -8.89 1.76 -8.41
N ASN A 124 -9.35 0.90 -9.33
CA ASN A 124 -10.78 0.62 -9.53
C ASN A 124 -11.41 -0.14 -8.34
N GLU A 125 -10.62 -0.88 -7.56
CA GLU A 125 -11.09 -1.63 -6.38
C GLU A 125 -11.12 -0.76 -5.11
N LEU A 126 -10.51 0.42 -5.12
CA LEU A 126 -10.53 1.33 -3.98
C LEU A 126 -11.96 1.78 -3.63
N PRO A 127 -12.23 2.11 -2.37
CA PRO A 127 -13.50 2.72 -1.99
C PRO A 127 -13.73 4.04 -2.75
N LYS A 128 -14.97 4.51 -2.77
CA LYS A 128 -15.30 5.82 -3.34
C LYS A 128 -14.69 6.94 -2.49
N PRO A 129 -14.28 8.07 -3.11
CA PRO A 129 -13.77 9.22 -2.36
C PRO A 129 -14.80 9.76 -1.34
N GLY A 130 -14.30 10.40 -0.30
CA GLY A 130 -15.11 11.06 0.72
C GLY A 130 -15.15 10.37 2.09
N SER A 131 -14.83 9.07 2.18
CA SER A 131 -14.80 8.33 3.45
C SER A 131 -13.44 7.74 3.80
N HIS A 132 -12.57 7.64 2.84
CA HIS A 132 -11.23 7.05 2.98
C HIS A 132 -10.17 8.01 2.48
N ARG A 133 -8.92 7.77 2.87
CA ARG A 133 -7.80 8.64 2.52
C ARG A 133 -6.67 7.84 1.90
N VAL A 134 -6.05 8.39 0.86
CA VAL A 134 -4.93 7.75 0.17
C VAL A 134 -3.79 8.74 0.00
N TRP A 135 -2.63 8.39 0.52
CA TRP A 135 -1.39 9.10 0.28
C TRP A 135 -0.42 8.20 -0.47
N MET A 136 0.15 8.73 -1.53
CA MET A 136 1.20 8.05 -2.30
C MET A 136 2.42 8.95 -2.41
N SER A 137 3.60 8.35 -2.52
CA SER A 137 4.82 9.06 -2.85
C SER A 137 5.72 8.26 -3.76
N ARG A 138 6.66 8.96 -4.38
CA ARG A 138 7.85 8.38 -5.00
C ARG A 138 9.03 9.33 -4.92
N GLY A 139 10.22 8.80 -5.05
CA GLY A 139 11.40 9.59 -5.39
C GLY A 139 11.52 9.83 -6.90
N ASP A 140 12.67 10.39 -7.31
CA ASP A 140 13.01 10.60 -8.72
C ASP A 140 14.38 10.04 -9.10
N ARG A 141 14.96 9.18 -8.25
CA ARG A 141 16.29 8.59 -8.45
C ARG A 141 16.28 7.07 -8.42
N LYS A 142 17.21 6.46 -9.17
CA LYS A 142 17.36 5.00 -9.23
C LYS A 142 16.05 4.30 -9.61
N LEU A 143 15.63 3.29 -8.87
CA LEU A 143 14.42 2.54 -9.13
C LEU A 143 13.17 3.43 -9.10
N ASP A 144 13.08 4.41 -8.19
CA ASP A 144 11.93 5.33 -8.13
C ASP A 144 11.76 6.18 -9.40
N ALA A 145 12.84 6.43 -10.15
CA ALA A 145 12.74 7.14 -11.42
C ALA A 145 11.93 6.33 -12.46
N THR A 146 11.97 5.01 -12.40
CA THR A 146 11.21 4.13 -13.32
C THR A 146 9.71 4.09 -13.00
N TYR A 147 9.29 4.53 -11.81
CA TYR A 147 7.89 4.55 -11.40
C TYR A 147 7.11 5.76 -11.92
N LYS A 148 7.80 6.69 -12.59
CA LYS A 148 7.21 7.97 -13.00
C LYS A 148 5.91 7.78 -13.79
N ASP A 149 5.97 7.03 -14.87
CA ASP A 149 4.86 6.92 -15.82
C ASP A 149 3.64 6.22 -15.20
N ASP A 150 3.88 5.18 -14.40
CA ASP A 150 2.83 4.43 -13.69
C ASP A 150 2.21 5.29 -12.58
N GLN A 151 3.02 6.04 -11.81
CA GLN A 151 2.51 6.93 -10.77
C GLN A 151 1.74 8.11 -11.36
N GLU A 152 2.21 8.71 -12.45
CA GLU A 152 1.46 9.77 -13.15
C GLU A 152 0.15 9.25 -13.74
N HIS A 153 0.11 7.98 -14.15
CA HIS A 153 -1.13 7.33 -14.57
C HIS A 153 -2.08 7.13 -13.37
N ALA A 154 -1.56 6.66 -12.25
CA ALA A 154 -2.32 6.56 -11.00
C ALA A 154 -2.91 7.91 -10.56
N ASP A 155 -2.09 8.97 -10.60
CA ASP A 155 -2.52 10.32 -10.23
C ASP A 155 -3.64 10.87 -11.13
N ARG A 156 -3.63 10.53 -12.43
CA ARG A 156 -4.73 10.88 -13.34
C ARG A 156 -6.00 10.14 -12.99
N LEU A 157 -5.93 8.82 -12.84
CA LEU A 157 -7.08 7.99 -12.49
C LEU A 157 -7.72 8.40 -11.17
N MET A 158 -6.92 8.68 -10.14
CA MET A 158 -7.44 9.15 -8.84
C MET A 158 -8.24 10.45 -9.03
N ARG A 159 -7.74 11.40 -9.84
CA ARG A 159 -8.49 12.63 -10.14
C ARG A 159 -9.77 12.35 -10.93
N ASP A 160 -9.71 11.46 -11.92
CA ASP A 160 -10.85 11.10 -12.76
C ASP A 160 -11.95 10.39 -11.97
N PHE A 161 -11.57 9.59 -10.95
CA PHE A 161 -12.49 8.95 -10.01
C PHE A 161 -13.07 9.91 -8.96
N GLY A 162 -12.64 11.17 -8.97
CA GLY A 162 -13.20 12.20 -8.09
C GLY A 162 -12.46 12.41 -6.77
N TRP A 163 -11.32 11.75 -6.56
CA TRP A 163 -10.49 12.00 -5.39
C TRP A 163 -9.94 13.44 -5.40
N ARG A 164 -9.97 14.13 -4.27
CA ARG A 164 -9.56 15.54 -4.11
C ARG A 164 -8.70 15.72 -2.86
N HIS A 165 -9.25 16.30 -1.80
CA HIS A 165 -8.57 16.54 -0.53
C HIS A 165 -8.21 15.25 0.24
N ASP A 166 -8.93 14.18 -0.02
CA ASP A 166 -8.71 12.83 0.52
C ASP A 166 -7.64 12.02 -0.24
N TYR A 167 -7.04 12.62 -1.25
CA TYR A 167 -5.89 12.05 -1.99
C TYR A 167 -4.73 13.04 -2.07
N ARG A 168 -3.54 12.52 -1.83
CA ARG A 168 -2.28 13.25 -2.05
C ARG A 168 -1.23 12.36 -2.68
N SER A 169 -0.57 12.85 -3.72
CA SER A 169 0.62 12.23 -4.31
C SER A 169 1.78 13.22 -4.25
N THR A 170 2.93 12.77 -3.78
CA THR A 170 4.09 13.63 -3.57
C THR A 170 5.35 13.06 -4.21
N ILE A 171 6.06 13.89 -4.98
CA ILE A 171 7.38 13.55 -5.54
C ILE A 171 8.45 14.13 -4.62
N PHE A 172 9.30 13.26 -4.07
CA PHE A 172 10.45 13.68 -3.28
C PHE A 172 11.70 13.73 -4.15
N HIS A 173 12.08 14.94 -4.53
CA HIS A 173 13.24 15.16 -5.40
C HIS A 173 14.54 14.68 -4.74
N LYS A 174 15.42 14.07 -5.55
CA LYS A 174 16.70 13.48 -5.16
C LYS A 174 16.57 12.30 -4.19
N ALA A 175 15.37 11.81 -3.93
CA ALA A 175 15.13 10.60 -3.16
C ALA A 175 15.19 9.35 -4.07
N GLY A 176 15.70 8.26 -3.52
CA GLY A 176 15.74 6.94 -4.18
C GLY A 176 14.93 5.93 -3.40
N HIS A 177 14.86 4.70 -3.93
CA HIS A 177 14.07 3.59 -3.44
C HIS A 177 14.76 2.89 -2.26
N ASN A 178 14.62 3.41 -1.05
CA ASN A 178 15.19 2.83 0.15
C ASN A 178 14.56 3.41 1.43
N GLU A 179 14.75 2.69 2.54
CA GLU A 179 14.18 2.97 3.86
C GLU A 179 14.61 4.35 4.38
N ARG A 180 15.85 4.77 4.13
CA ARG A 180 16.34 6.09 4.55
C ARG A 180 15.62 7.23 3.85
N ALA A 181 15.23 7.05 2.59
CA ALA A 181 14.44 8.02 1.86
C ALA A 181 13.01 8.06 2.39
N TRP A 182 12.38 6.89 2.59
CA TRP A 182 11.00 6.81 3.10
C TRP A 182 10.87 7.31 4.54
N ALA A 183 11.86 7.06 5.39
CA ALA A 183 11.89 7.60 6.75
C ALA A 183 11.83 9.14 6.80
N LYS A 184 12.37 9.83 5.79
CA LYS A 184 12.26 11.29 5.68
C LYS A 184 10.89 11.78 5.22
N GLN A 185 10.09 10.91 4.64
CA GLN A 185 8.77 11.23 4.09
C GLN A 185 7.65 10.93 5.09
N ILE A 186 7.92 10.14 6.14
CA ILE A 186 6.90 9.65 7.06
C ILE A 186 6.13 10.79 7.75
N SER A 187 6.80 11.91 8.06
CA SER A 187 6.14 13.05 8.69
C SER A 187 5.06 13.67 7.81
N ASP A 188 5.27 13.72 6.48
CA ASP A 188 4.30 14.28 5.55
C ASP A 188 3.09 13.35 5.40
N ALA A 189 3.34 12.03 5.34
CA ALA A 189 2.29 11.02 5.31
C ALA A 189 1.44 11.04 6.60
N LEU A 190 2.08 11.12 7.78
CA LEU A 190 1.37 11.21 9.05
C LEU A 190 0.59 12.52 9.21
N ARG A 191 1.12 13.64 8.73
CA ARG A 191 0.37 14.92 8.70
C ARG A 191 -0.90 14.79 7.86
N PHE A 192 -0.78 14.24 6.66
CA PHE A 192 -1.93 14.00 5.80
C PHE A 192 -2.99 13.13 6.48
N TRP A 193 -2.61 12.10 7.23
CA TRP A 193 -3.55 11.25 7.93
C TRP A 193 -4.18 11.92 9.16
N LEU A 194 -3.36 12.59 9.98
CA LEU A 194 -3.76 12.98 11.33
C LEU A 194 -4.20 14.45 11.45
N LEU A 195 -3.84 15.33 10.51
CA LEU A 195 -4.01 16.77 10.64
C LEU A 195 -4.81 17.43 9.50
N ASP A 196 -4.75 16.87 8.30
CA ASP A 196 -5.44 17.42 7.12
C ASP A 196 -6.81 16.76 6.96
#